data_5e50438e419a9482d3ddea09fcb3cb48
#
_entry.id   5e50438e419a9482d3ddea09fcb3cb48
#
_cell.length_a   1.000
_cell.length_b   1.000
_cell.length_c   1.000
_cell.angle_alpha   90.00
_cell.angle_beta   90.00
_cell.angle_gamma   90.00
#
_symmetry.space_group_name_H-M   'P 1'
#
loop_
_entity.id
_entity.type
_entity.pdbx_description
1 polymer ?
#
loop_
_entity_poly.entity_id
_entity_poly.type
_entity_poly.pdbx_seq_one_letter_code
_entity_poly.pdbx_strand_id
1 'polypeptide(L)'
;LLSRKVRKDLIMFVNQLANSGMNCPKRIRNRTLRLAKMCRIRIWKQPLALIKNFHLTSLGHKKADVLRQYEFRLITQVAACQILGVSPATFFRYLKKLGEGGVEALKHGNTGKRPHNRMEESRRSRIVDLISTKYCDFQPALICKYLLRDEGIDVSEEFIRRIVKAQDPVTRNVLLEEAHPLRRRRNCFGELIQIDGSPHHWFGNMKEACCLLAFIDDASGKITAAGFFPTETAAGYLRLIKEHVLRYGIPLAFYSDRHSIFASVNAEDNEGDGTQFQRVCGLLGIESILALTPQAKGRVERLNQTLQGRWPKEFKLRGVGDITTANNHIEEFINEFNEEFAVEPLNKEDAHVPLPKGIGPEDIRRICSPWETRILSKELLHKRWVM
;
A
#
# COMPACT_ATOMS: atom_id res chain seq x y z
N LEU A 1 -14.85 3.66 66.55
CA LEU A 1 -13.81 3.58 65.53
C LEU A 1 -14.25 2.54 64.48
N LEU A 2 -14.63 2.98 63.29
CA LEU A 2 -15.04 2.10 62.19
C LEU A 2 -13.85 1.26 61.73
N SER A 3 -14.07 -0.04 61.46
CA SER A 3 -13.04 -0.94 60.96
C SER A 3 -12.47 -0.49 59.61
N ARG A 4 -11.26 -0.91 59.29
CA ARG A 4 -10.56 -0.56 58.06
C ARG A 4 -11.39 -0.94 56.79
N LYS A 5 -12.17 -2.00 56.87
CA LYS A 5 -13.08 -2.51 55.84
C LYS A 5 -14.24 -1.55 55.59
N VAL A 6 -14.93 -1.11 56.67
CA VAL A 6 -16.09 -0.18 56.58
C VAL A 6 -15.65 1.20 56.06
N ARG A 7 -14.43 1.65 56.34
CA ARG A 7 -13.86 2.87 55.73
C ARG A 7 -13.64 2.72 54.21
N LYS A 8 -13.12 1.58 53.78
CA LYS A 8 -12.92 1.30 52.32
C LYS A 8 -14.28 1.28 51.59
N ASP A 9 -15.24 0.59 52.12
CA ASP A 9 -16.56 0.45 51.51
C ASP A 9 -17.29 1.80 51.40
N LEU A 10 -17.15 2.65 52.44
CA LEU A 10 -17.72 4.00 52.45
C LEU A 10 -17.06 4.91 51.40
N ILE A 11 -15.73 4.81 51.19
CA ILE A 11 -15.00 5.58 50.19
C ILE A 11 -15.36 5.10 48.78
N MET A 12 -15.48 3.78 48.57
CA MET A 12 -15.95 3.22 47.29
C MET A 12 -17.36 3.69 46.94
N PHE A 13 -18.27 3.67 47.93
CA PHE A 13 -19.65 4.10 47.73
C PHE A 13 -19.77 5.61 47.44
N VAL A 14 -18.97 6.46 48.12
CA VAL A 14 -18.90 7.91 47.81
C VAL A 14 -18.34 8.18 46.42
N ASN A 15 -17.33 7.42 45.99
CA ASN A 15 -16.75 7.54 44.64
C ASN A 15 -17.73 7.02 43.57
N GLN A 16 -18.46 5.95 43.80
CA GLN A 16 -19.50 5.49 42.89
C GLN A 16 -20.64 6.50 42.72
N LEU A 17 -21.07 7.14 43.83
CA LEU A 17 -22.08 8.21 43.78
C LEU A 17 -21.59 9.47 43.07
N ALA A 18 -20.28 9.78 43.16
CA ALA A 18 -19.68 10.90 42.45
C ALA A 18 -19.52 10.66 40.95
N ASN A 19 -19.30 9.40 40.53
CA ASN A 19 -19.06 9.02 39.13
C ASN A 19 -20.31 8.61 38.35
N SER A 20 -21.42 8.29 39.02
CA SER A 20 -22.61 7.73 38.38
C SER A 20 -23.57 8.73 37.74
N GLY A 21 -23.33 10.03 37.86
CA GLY A 21 -24.17 11.06 37.24
C GLY A 21 -25.65 11.03 37.69
N MET A 22 -26.02 10.16 38.66
CA MET A 22 -27.38 10.03 39.14
C MET A 22 -27.77 11.18 40.07
N ASN A 23 -28.95 11.73 39.86
CA ASN A 23 -29.61 12.70 40.75
C ASN A 23 -29.87 12.03 42.10
N CYS A 24 -28.89 12.05 42.99
CA CYS A 24 -29.02 11.47 44.33
C CYS A 24 -29.93 12.36 45.21
N PRO A 25 -30.98 11.82 45.84
CA PRO A 25 -31.86 12.61 46.70
C PRO A 25 -31.09 13.35 47.79
N LYS A 26 -31.39 14.63 47.99
CA LYS A 26 -30.73 15.52 48.98
C LYS A 26 -30.59 14.87 50.37
N ARG A 27 -31.51 14.02 50.77
CA ARG A 27 -31.55 13.31 52.06
C ARG A 27 -30.40 12.29 52.20
N ILE A 28 -30.07 11.56 51.16
CA ILE A 28 -28.97 10.58 51.17
C ILE A 28 -27.63 11.32 51.15
N ARG A 29 -27.50 12.36 50.34
CA ARG A 29 -26.30 13.20 50.25
C ARG A 29 -25.96 13.87 51.58
N ASN A 30 -26.94 14.39 52.29
CA ASN A 30 -26.75 15.01 53.62
C ASN A 30 -26.37 13.99 54.70
N ARG A 31 -26.92 12.77 54.62
CA ARG A 31 -26.59 11.69 55.58
C ARG A 31 -25.13 11.20 55.36
N THR A 32 -24.71 11.07 54.13
CA THR A 32 -23.31 10.68 53.77
C THR A 32 -22.30 11.75 54.18
N LEU A 33 -22.62 13.03 54.02
CA LEU A 33 -21.80 14.16 54.47
C LEU A 33 -21.69 14.24 56.01
N ARG A 34 -22.78 13.92 56.75
CA ARG A 34 -22.75 13.83 58.24
C ARG A 34 -21.88 12.68 58.71
N LEU A 35 -21.95 11.51 58.10
CA LEU A 35 -21.10 10.35 58.42
C LEU A 35 -19.62 10.62 58.12
N ALA A 36 -19.33 11.27 57.02
CA ALA A 36 -17.95 11.67 56.66
C ALA A 36 -17.36 12.69 57.67
N LYS A 37 -18.15 13.63 58.14
CA LYS A 37 -17.74 14.59 59.20
C LYS A 37 -17.49 13.90 60.55
N MET A 38 -18.37 12.95 60.96
CA MET A 38 -18.16 12.16 62.18
C MET A 38 -16.91 11.29 62.14
N CYS A 39 -16.50 10.81 60.99
CA CYS A 39 -15.32 9.97 60.80
C CYS A 39 -14.00 10.78 60.65
N ARG A 40 -14.04 12.11 60.80
CA ARG A 40 -12.88 13.02 60.54
C ARG A 40 -12.23 12.80 59.17
N ILE A 41 -13.01 12.42 58.16
CA ILE A 41 -12.56 12.30 56.78
C ILE A 41 -12.57 13.70 56.18
N ARG A 42 -11.39 14.25 55.79
CA ARG A 42 -11.33 15.50 55.05
C ARG A 42 -11.92 15.30 53.67
N ILE A 43 -13.13 15.79 53.42
CA ILE A 43 -13.73 15.85 52.11
C ILE A 43 -13.26 17.18 51.50
N TRP A 44 -12.49 17.10 50.42
CA TRP A 44 -12.13 18.28 49.66
C TRP A 44 -13.42 18.86 49.03
N LYS A 45 -13.79 20.05 49.48
CA LYS A 45 -14.84 20.83 48.82
C LYS A 45 -14.31 21.40 47.53
N GLN A 46 -14.33 20.65 46.45
CA GLN A 46 -14.36 21.27 45.13
C GLN A 46 -15.82 21.32 44.66
N PRO A 47 -16.29 22.48 44.17
CA PRO A 47 -17.69 22.60 43.71
C PRO A 47 -17.84 21.73 42.46
N LEU A 48 -18.87 20.88 42.46
CA LEU A 48 -19.32 20.01 41.36
C LEU A 48 -19.64 20.76 40.03
N ALA A 49 -19.52 22.10 40.04
CA ALA A 49 -19.84 22.95 38.89
C ALA A 49 -18.72 23.03 37.83
N LEU A 50 -17.49 22.52 38.10
CA LEU A 50 -16.35 22.62 37.20
C LEU A 50 -16.06 21.35 36.38
N ILE A 51 -16.89 20.30 36.47
CA ILE A 51 -16.67 19.03 35.76
C ILE A 51 -17.26 19.06 34.33
N LYS A 52 -17.82 20.17 33.91
CA LYS A 52 -18.57 20.22 32.62
C LYS A 52 -17.71 20.60 31.41
N ASN A 53 -16.50 20.52 31.23
CA ASN A 53 -15.82 20.73 29.94
C ASN A 53 -14.31 20.38 29.94
N PHE A 54 -13.90 19.15 30.31
CA PHE A 54 -12.52 18.77 30.15
C PHE A 54 -12.40 17.42 29.44
N HIS A 55 -12.03 17.46 28.17
CA HIS A 55 -11.38 16.34 27.48
C HIS A 55 -9.97 16.15 28.06
N LEU A 56 -9.87 15.70 29.30
CA LEU A 56 -8.65 15.17 29.84
C LEU A 56 -8.40 13.80 29.19
N THR A 57 -7.22 13.61 28.62
CA THR A 57 -6.84 12.29 28.12
C THR A 57 -7.01 11.27 29.23
N SER A 58 -7.50 10.08 28.90
CA SER A 58 -7.74 8.98 29.86
C SER A 58 -6.52 8.70 30.76
N LEU A 59 -5.33 9.04 30.31
CA LEU A 59 -4.05 8.91 31.01
C LEU A 59 -3.87 9.93 32.16
N GLY A 60 -4.37 11.15 32.01
CA GLY A 60 -4.31 12.19 33.08
C GLY A 60 -5.21 11.82 34.25
N HIS A 61 -6.39 11.29 34.02
CA HIS A 61 -7.28 10.81 35.06
C HIS A 61 -6.68 9.62 35.84
N LYS A 62 -6.10 8.63 35.12
CA LYS A 62 -5.44 7.49 35.77
C LYS A 62 -4.30 7.91 36.68
N LYS A 63 -3.47 8.89 36.25
CA LYS A 63 -2.39 9.43 37.10
C LYS A 63 -2.95 10.10 38.38
N ALA A 64 -3.95 10.96 38.24
CA ALA A 64 -4.57 11.65 39.36
C ALA A 64 -5.22 10.68 40.37
N ASP A 65 -5.84 9.63 39.88
CA ASP A 65 -6.51 8.63 40.75
C ASP A 65 -5.49 7.83 41.57
N VAL A 66 -4.37 7.42 40.95
CA VAL A 66 -3.29 6.72 41.67
C VAL A 66 -2.64 7.62 42.71
N LEU A 67 -2.39 8.91 42.40
CA LEU A 67 -1.83 9.87 43.34
C LEU A 67 -2.78 10.11 44.51
N ARG A 68 -4.10 10.25 44.28
CA ARG A 68 -5.11 10.37 45.32
C ARG A 68 -5.19 9.13 46.21
N GLN A 69 -5.12 7.91 45.62
CA GLN A 69 -5.08 6.68 46.41
C GLN A 69 -3.90 6.64 47.37
N TYR A 70 -2.73 7.14 46.93
CA TYR A 70 -1.57 7.29 47.83
C TYR A 70 -1.84 8.32 48.92
N GLU A 71 -2.36 9.52 48.63
CA GLU A 71 -2.69 10.56 49.62
C GLU A 71 -3.69 10.05 50.69
N PHE A 72 -4.66 9.21 50.27
CA PHE A 72 -5.59 8.55 51.18
C PHE A 72 -5.02 7.31 51.88
N ARG A 73 -3.71 7.02 51.71
CA ARG A 73 -3.03 5.86 52.29
C ARG A 73 -3.66 4.52 51.93
N LEU A 74 -4.28 4.43 50.78
CA LEU A 74 -4.87 3.18 50.24
C LEU A 74 -3.82 2.30 49.58
N ILE A 75 -2.77 2.90 49.04
CA ILE A 75 -1.62 2.23 48.41
C ILE A 75 -0.32 2.80 48.97
N THR A 76 0.77 2.00 48.90
CA THR A 76 2.11 2.44 49.25
C THR A 76 2.75 3.20 48.09
N GLN A 77 3.82 4.01 48.39
CA GLN A 77 4.61 4.69 47.38
C GLN A 77 5.14 3.71 46.33
N VAL A 78 5.64 2.55 46.75
CA VAL A 78 6.22 1.54 45.88
C VAL A 78 5.16 1.03 44.90
N ALA A 79 3.98 0.69 45.41
CA ALA A 79 2.85 0.26 44.58
C ALA A 79 2.38 1.35 43.61
N ALA A 80 2.33 2.62 44.05
CA ALA A 80 1.97 3.74 43.19
C ALA A 80 2.99 3.96 42.05
N CYS A 81 4.28 3.86 42.35
CA CYS A 81 5.35 3.94 41.35
C CYS A 81 5.27 2.80 40.32
N GLN A 82 4.99 1.57 40.77
CA GLN A 82 4.80 0.40 39.89
C GLN A 82 3.58 0.56 38.99
N ILE A 83 2.44 1.01 39.53
CA ILE A 83 1.21 1.22 38.74
C ILE A 83 1.41 2.31 37.67
N LEU A 84 2.12 3.38 38.01
CA LEU A 84 2.40 4.50 37.10
C LEU A 84 3.59 4.26 36.17
N GLY A 85 4.43 3.26 36.43
CA GLY A 85 5.66 2.99 35.67
C GLY A 85 6.68 4.13 35.81
N VAL A 86 6.78 4.77 36.97
CA VAL A 86 7.67 5.93 37.17
C VAL A 86 8.60 5.78 38.38
N SER A 87 9.72 6.49 38.34
CA SER A 87 10.64 6.54 39.48
C SER A 87 10.02 7.28 40.67
N PRO A 88 10.48 7.01 41.91
CA PRO A 88 10.02 7.73 43.10
C PRO A 88 10.18 9.27 42.98
N ALA A 89 11.26 9.74 42.39
CA ALA A 89 11.46 11.18 42.17
C ALA A 89 10.39 11.80 41.25
N THR A 90 10.03 11.08 40.17
CA THR A 90 8.95 11.49 39.25
C THR A 90 7.58 11.44 39.91
N PHE A 91 7.35 10.43 40.75
CA PHE A 91 6.12 10.30 41.52
C PHE A 91 5.92 11.51 42.46
N PHE A 92 6.91 11.90 43.26
CA PHE A 92 6.79 13.07 44.10
C PHE A 92 6.64 14.38 43.31
N ARG A 93 7.25 14.48 42.13
CA ARG A 93 7.05 15.63 41.24
C ARG A 93 5.60 15.71 40.76
N TYR A 94 4.98 14.58 40.47
CA TYR A 94 3.55 14.52 40.10
C TYR A 94 2.64 14.87 41.30
N LEU A 95 2.99 14.40 42.48
CA LEU A 95 2.27 14.72 43.72
C LEU A 95 2.29 16.21 44.00
N LYS A 96 3.47 16.84 43.89
CA LYS A 96 3.63 18.29 44.02
C LYS A 96 2.81 19.06 43.00
N LYS A 97 2.86 18.66 41.72
CA LYS A 97 2.06 19.27 40.67
C LYS A 97 0.55 19.12 40.90
N LEU A 98 0.10 17.98 41.42
CA LEU A 98 -1.30 17.75 41.73
C LEU A 98 -1.76 18.68 42.88
N GLY A 99 -0.91 18.90 43.88
CA GLY A 99 -1.19 19.81 45.01
C GLY A 99 -1.26 21.28 44.62
N GLU A 100 -0.34 21.73 43.73
CA GLU A 100 -0.23 23.13 43.29
C GLU A 100 -1.28 23.52 42.25
N GLY A 101 -1.49 22.69 41.23
CA GLY A 101 -2.32 23.04 40.07
C GLY A 101 -3.41 22.03 39.73
N GLY A 102 -3.69 21.08 40.64
CA GLY A 102 -4.73 20.07 40.45
C GLY A 102 -4.43 19.10 39.30
N VAL A 103 -5.47 18.46 38.77
CA VAL A 103 -5.34 17.46 37.69
C VAL A 103 -4.81 18.07 36.39
N GLU A 104 -5.06 19.35 36.17
CA GLU A 104 -4.59 20.09 34.99
C GLU A 104 -3.07 20.17 34.91
N ALA A 105 -2.38 20.32 36.05
CA ALA A 105 -0.92 20.39 36.12
C ALA A 105 -0.22 19.05 35.79
N LEU A 106 -0.98 17.95 35.74
CA LEU A 106 -0.48 16.63 35.34
C LEU A 106 -0.48 16.42 33.83
N LYS A 107 -1.04 17.36 33.05
CA LYS A 107 -0.96 17.33 31.58
C LYS A 107 0.49 17.40 31.14
N HIS A 108 0.81 16.72 30.05
CA HIS A 108 2.14 16.81 29.48
C HIS A 108 2.45 18.25 29.06
N GLY A 109 3.64 18.75 29.35
CA GLY A 109 4.03 20.15 29.11
C GLY A 109 3.96 20.61 27.65
N ASN A 110 3.86 19.66 26.70
CA ASN A 110 3.69 19.94 25.28
C ASN A 110 2.19 19.87 24.83
N THR A 111 1.27 19.56 25.75
CA THR A 111 -0.15 19.53 25.41
C THR A 111 -0.60 20.95 25.03
N GLY A 112 -1.12 21.10 23.81
CA GLY A 112 -1.56 22.40 23.28
C GLY A 112 -0.46 23.30 22.70
N LYS A 113 0.82 22.92 22.80
CA LYS A 113 1.88 23.65 22.11
C LYS A 113 1.90 23.32 20.63
N ARG A 114 2.02 24.34 19.81
CA ARG A 114 2.16 24.19 18.36
C ARG A 114 3.58 23.66 18.07
N PRO A 115 3.75 22.49 17.41
CA PRO A 115 5.07 22.03 17.01
C PRO A 115 5.72 23.05 16.08
N HIS A 116 7.04 23.30 16.24
CA HIS A 116 7.77 24.27 15.41
C HIS A 116 7.85 23.84 13.93
N ASN A 117 7.78 22.53 13.66
CA ASN A 117 7.80 21.95 12.31
C ASN A 117 6.38 21.75 11.72
N ARG A 118 5.34 22.36 12.31
CA ARG A 118 3.99 22.34 11.75
C ARG A 118 3.97 23.11 10.43
N MET A 119 3.55 22.43 9.37
CA MET A 119 3.33 23.05 8.06
C MET A 119 2.40 24.27 8.19
N GLU A 120 2.67 25.31 7.40
CA GLU A 120 1.84 26.49 7.28
C GLU A 120 0.43 26.12 6.79
N GLU A 121 -0.60 26.74 7.35
CA GLU A 121 -1.99 26.39 7.05
C GLU A 121 -2.37 26.68 5.61
N SER A 122 -1.84 27.75 5.02
CA SER A 122 -1.99 28.09 3.60
C SER A 122 -1.48 26.97 2.67
N ARG A 123 -0.26 26.48 2.95
CA ARG A 123 0.34 25.37 2.19
C ARG A 123 -0.45 24.07 2.39
N ARG A 124 -0.92 23.82 3.61
CA ARG A 124 -1.75 22.65 3.90
C ARG A 124 -3.08 22.68 3.16
N SER A 125 -3.79 23.82 3.17
CA SER A 125 -5.06 24.00 2.45
C SER A 125 -4.87 23.76 0.96
N ARG A 126 -3.82 24.33 0.36
CA ARG A 126 -3.49 24.09 -1.06
C ARG A 126 -3.29 22.59 -1.37
N ILE A 127 -2.59 21.86 -0.50
CA ILE A 127 -2.41 20.40 -0.67
C ILE A 127 -3.75 19.67 -0.59
N VAL A 128 -4.60 20.03 0.37
CA VAL A 128 -5.94 19.42 0.53
C VAL A 128 -6.80 19.68 -0.71
N ASP A 129 -6.79 20.89 -1.25
CA ASP A 129 -7.52 21.25 -2.46
C ASP A 129 -7.02 20.46 -3.68
N LEU A 130 -5.71 20.34 -3.85
CA LEU A 130 -5.12 19.55 -4.95
C LEU A 130 -5.47 18.05 -4.82
N ILE A 131 -5.46 17.50 -3.61
CA ILE A 131 -5.87 16.11 -3.37
C ILE A 131 -7.35 15.94 -3.73
N SER A 132 -8.21 16.87 -3.35
CA SER A 132 -9.65 16.75 -3.58
C SER A 132 -10.07 16.96 -5.04
N THR A 133 -9.31 17.73 -5.81
CA THR A 133 -9.67 18.12 -7.19
C THR A 133 -8.89 17.34 -8.24
N LYS A 134 -7.55 17.32 -8.14
CA LYS A 134 -6.65 16.78 -9.18
C LYS A 134 -6.22 15.33 -8.90
N TYR A 135 -6.06 14.97 -7.63
CA TYR A 135 -5.48 13.70 -7.21
C TYR A 135 -6.41 12.84 -6.34
N CYS A 136 -7.73 13.01 -6.47
CA CYS A 136 -8.73 12.38 -5.59
C CYS A 136 -8.66 10.84 -5.56
N ASP A 137 -8.28 10.21 -6.68
CA ASP A 137 -8.21 8.75 -6.81
C ASP A 137 -6.79 8.19 -6.60
N PHE A 138 -5.80 9.05 -6.30
CA PHE A 138 -4.40 8.66 -6.23
C PHE A 138 -4.04 8.03 -4.89
N GLN A 139 -3.09 7.10 -4.92
CA GLN A 139 -2.48 6.59 -3.70
C GLN A 139 -1.49 7.61 -3.11
N PRO A 140 -1.27 7.62 -1.79
CA PRO A 140 -0.41 8.61 -1.12
C PRO A 140 0.99 8.76 -1.72
N ALA A 141 1.65 7.66 -2.09
CA ALA A 141 2.97 7.70 -2.73
C ALA A 141 2.93 8.40 -4.08
N LEU A 142 1.90 8.13 -4.89
CA LEU A 142 1.73 8.76 -6.20
C LEU A 142 1.40 10.25 -6.05
N ILE A 143 0.59 10.63 -5.05
CA ILE A 143 0.31 12.04 -4.73
C ILE A 143 1.61 12.79 -4.41
N CYS A 144 2.49 12.22 -3.58
CA CYS A 144 3.78 12.84 -3.25
C CYS A 144 4.63 13.08 -4.49
N LYS A 145 4.73 12.07 -5.39
CA LYS A 145 5.46 12.19 -6.65
C LYS A 145 4.97 13.35 -7.50
N TYR A 146 3.66 13.44 -7.69
CA TYR A 146 3.06 14.49 -8.53
C TYR A 146 3.05 15.87 -7.87
N LEU A 147 2.87 15.96 -6.54
CA LEU A 147 3.03 17.22 -5.82
C LEU A 147 4.45 17.78 -5.95
N LEU A 148 5.46 16.91 -5.89
CA LEU A 148 6.85 17.34 -6.07
C LEU A 148 7.11 17.74 -7.52
N ARG A 149 6.70 16.93 -8.49
CA ARG A 149 6.97 17.14 -9.92
C ARG A 149 6.23 18.34 -10.50
N ASP A 150 4.92 18.42 -10.26
CA ASP A 150 4.03 19.38 -10.93
C ASP A 150 3.88 20.70 -10.15
N GLU A 151 3.94 20.63 -8.80
CA GLU A 151 3.66 21.75 -7.92
C GLU A 151 4.90 22.22 -7.12
N GLY A 152 6.03 21.50 -7.21
CA GLY A 152 7.23 21.80 -6.43
C GLY A 152 7.04 21.64 -4.92
N ILE A 153 6.04 20.84 -4.49
CA ILE A 153 5.69 20.66 -3.09
C ILE A 153 6.28 19.32 -2.61
N ASP A 154 7.37 19.41 -1.83
CA ASP A 154 7.94 18.25 -1.16
C ASP A 154 7.22 17.97 0.17
N VAL A 155 6.67 16.77 0.31
CA VAL A 155 5.95 16.30 1.50
C VAL A 155 6.12 14.80 1.69
N SER A 156 6.11 14.35 2.94
CA SER A 156 6.21 12.92 3.23
C SER A 156 4.90 12.18 2.93
N GLU A 157 5.03 10.93 2.51
CA GLU A 157 3.88 10.04 2.24
C GLU A 157 2.98 9.89 3.46
N GLU A 158 3.56 9.80 4.66
CA GLU A 158 2.80 9.68 5.90
C GLU A 158 1.92 10.93 6.18
N PHE A 159 2.41 12.11 5.81
CA PHE A 159 1.61 13.34 5.90
C PHE A 159 0.40 13.28 4.96
N ILE A 160 0.60 12.87 3.71
CA ILE A 160 -0.49 12.69 2.73
C ILE A 160 -1.46 11.59 3.20
N ARG A 161 -0.95 10.46 3.68
CA ARG A 161 -1.78 9.36 4.21
C ARG A 161 -2.71 9.83 5.34
N ARG A 162 -2.23 10.72 6.21
CA ARG A 162 -3.06 11.32 7.28
C ARG A 162 -4.15 12.23 6.74
N ILE A 163 -3.86 13.02 5.70
CA ILE A 163 -4.86 13.88 5.06
C ILE A 163 -5.94 13.03 4.39
N VAL A 164 -5.54 12.07 3.56
CA VAL A 164 -6.47 11.17 2.85
C VAL A 164 -7.35 10.40 3.84
N LYS A 165 -6.76 9.84 4.91
CA LYS A 165 -7.51 9.14 5.97
C LYS A 165 -8.48 10.06 6.73
N ALA A 166 -8.18 11.34 6.86
CA ALA A 166 -9.07 12.30 7.51
C ALA A 166 -10.26 12.68 6.63
N GLN A 167 -10.12 12.60 5.30
CA GLN A 167 -11.19 12.88 4.33
C GLN A 167 -12.10 11.65 4.11
N ASP A 168 -11.54 10.45 4.13
CA ASP A 168 -12.28 9.19 3.99
C ASP A 168 -11.96 8.26 5.17
N PRO A 169 -12.79 8.27 6.24
CA PRO A 169 -12.57 7.44 7.42
C PRO A 169 -12.88 5.96 7.21
N VAL A 170 -13.41 5.55 6.05
CA VAL A 170 -13.66 4.14 5.72
C VAL A 170 -12.33 3.44 5.44
N THR A 171 -11.61 3.12 6.47
CA THR A 171 -10.44 2.25 6.40
C THR A 171 -10.90 0.84 6.03
N ARG A 172 -10.64 0.40 4.81
CA ARG A 172 -10.64 -1.03 4.49
C ARG A 172 -9.61 -1.69 5.40
N ASN A 173 -10.07 -2.54 6.29
CA ASN A 173 -9.21 -3.51 6.95
C ASN A 173 -8.68 -4.43 5.84
N VAL A 174 -7.47 -4.15 5.38
CA VAL A 174 -6.72 -5.10 4.54
C VAL A 174 -6.43 -6.27 5.47
N LEU A 175 -7.13 -7.38 5.27
CA LEU A 175 -6.74 -8.65 5.85
C LEU A 175 -5.31 -8.89 5.36
N LEU A 176 -4.38 -9.01 6.30
CA LEU A 176 -3.02 -9.40 6.00
C LEU A 176 -3.10 -10.84 5.51
N GLU A 177 -3.02 -11.03 4.19
CA GLU A 177 -2.84 -12.35 3.61
C GLU A 177 -1.51 -12.91 4.12
N GLU A 178 -1.47 -14.21 4.40
CA GLU A 178 -0.26 -14.89 4.84
C GLU A 178 0.86 -14.65 3.83
N ALA A 179 1.99 -14.13 4.30
CA ALA A 179 3.12 -13.82 3.46
C ALA A 179 3.76 -15.12 2.95
N HIS A 180 3.50 -15.46 1.70
CA HIS A 180 4.19 -16.58 1.04
C HIS A 180 5.67 -16.24 0.80
N PRO A 181 6.59 -17.20 0.96
CA PRO A 181 8.01 -16.97 0.72
C PRO A 181 8.23 -16.59 -0.74
N LEU A 182 8.90 -15.45 -0.95
CA LEU A 182 9.19 -14.95 -2.29
C LEU A 182 10.23 -15.86 -2.96
N ARG A 183 9.98 -16.25 -4.22
CA ARG A 183 10.98 -16.92 -5.04
C ARG A 183 12.22 -16.01 -5.20
N ARG A 184 13.42 -16.58 -5.07
CA ARG A 184 14.67 -15.85 -5.29
C ARG A 184 14.73 -15.29 -6.71
N ARG A 185 15.22 -14.06 -6.87
CA ARG A 185 15.45 -13.45 -8.19
C ARG A 185 16.51 -14.22 -8.96
N ARG A 186 16.43 -14.17 -10.29
CA ARG A 186 17.55 -14.55 -11.15
C ARG A 186 18.72 -13.61 -10.93
N ASN A 187 19.92 -14.05 -11.31
CA ASN A 187 21.13 -13.30 -11.01
C ASN A 187 21.43 -12.22 -12.06
N CYS A 188 21.18 -12.50 -13.34
CA CYS A 188 21.56 -11.66 -14.45
C CYS A 188 20.33 -11.10 -15.18
N PHE A 189 20.46 -9.87 -15.69
CA PHE A 189 19.51 -9.27 -16.62
C PHE A 189 19.40 -10.13 -17.89
N GLY A 190 18.17 -10.41 -18.34
CA GLY A 190 17.93 -11.24 -19.54
C GLY A 190 17.96 -12.77 -19.31
N GLU A 191 18.25 -13.23 -18.08
CA GLU A 191 18.22 -14.65 -17.75
C GLU A 191 16.80 -15.24 -17.76
N LEU A 192 15.82 -14.48 -17.30
CA LEU A 192 14.41 -14.88 -17.28
C LEU A 192 13.50 -13.68 -17.41
N ILE A 193 12.69 -13.68 -18.44
CA ILE A 193 11.65 -12.67 -18.66
C ILE A 193 10.30 -13.28 -18.31
N GLN A 194 9.60 -12.73 -17.33
CA GLN A 194 8.22 -13.10 -17.02
C GLN A 194 7.28 -12.33 -17.94
N ILE A 195 6.31 -13.02 -18.51
CA ILE A 195 5.33 -12.46 -19.44
C ILE A 195 3.92 -12.73 -18.95
N ASP A 196 3.06 -11.73 -19.08
CA ASP A 196 1.67 -11.82 -18.63
C ASP A 196 0.77 -10.82 -19.36
N GLY A 197 -0.51 -11.18 -19.46
CA GLY A 197 -1.58 -10.31 -19.90
C GLY A 197 -2.36 -9.77 -18.70
N SER A 198 -2.70 -8.50 -18.73
CA SER A 198 -3.45 -7.81 -17.68
C SER A 198 -4.70 -7.14 -18.26
N PRO A 199 -5.85 -7.85 -18.34
CA PRO A 199 -7.11 -7.26 -18.72
C PRO A 199 -7.61 -6.30 -17.63
N HIS A 200 -7.91 -5.06 -18.02
CA HIS A 200 -8.38 -4.03 -17.09
C HIS A 200 -9.05 -2.87 -17.84
N HIS A 201 -9.82 -2.04 -17.12
CA HIS A 201 -10.31 -0.76 -17.62
C HIS A 201 -9.19 0.29 -17.53
N TRP A 202 -8.24 0.21 -18.45
CA TRP A 202 -7.05 1.08 -18.45
C TRP A 202 -7.37 2.54 -18.76
N PHE A 203 -8.42 2.79 -19.54
CA PHE A 203 -8.81 4.14 -19.98
C PHE A 203 -10.22 4.44 -19.50
N GLY A 204 -10.35 5.51 -18.69
CA GLY A 204 -11.61 5.87 -18.04
C GLY A 204 -12.78 6.18 -18.99
N ASN A 205 -12.49 6.48 -20.27
CA ASN A 205 -13.49 6.81 -21.27
C ASN A 205 -13.94 5.59 -22.11
N MET A 206 -13.25 4.46 -22.00
CA MET A 206 -13.62 3.23 -22.71
C MET A 206 -14.61 2.41 -21.90
N LYS A 207 -15.70 1.97 -22.53
CA LYS A 207 -16.69 1.08 -21.91
C LYS A 207 -16.16 -0.34 -21.74
N GLU A 208 -15.24 -0.76 -22.60
CA GLU A 208 -14.71 -2.12 -22.64
C GLU A 208 -13.31 -2.16 -22.02
N ALA A 209 -13.02 -3.27 -21.34
CA ALA A 209 -11.67 -3.56 -20.88
C ALA A 209 -10.76 -3.83 -22.07
N CYS A 210 -9.49 -3.44 -21.98
CA CYS A 210 -8.45 -3.87 -22.90
C CYS A 210 -7.33 -4.56 -22.12
N CYS A 211 -6.40 -5.20 -22.82
CA CYS A 211 -5.34 -5.98 -22.20
C CYS A 211 -3.99 -5.29 -22.38
N LEU A 212 -3.30 -5.06 -21.26
CA LEU A 212 -1.88 -4.73 -21.27
C LEU A 212 -1.09 -6.04 -21.29
N LEU A 213 -0.25 -6.24 -22.31
CA LEU A 213 0.77 -7.28 -22.29
C LEU A 213 2.08 -6.67 -21.80
N ALA A 214 2.73 -7.33 -20.85
CA ALA A 214 3.96 -6.81 -20.25
C ALA A 214 5.01 -7.91 -20.06
N PHE A 215 6.27 -7.54 -20.35
CA PHE A 215 7.45 -8.35 -20.16
C PHE A 215 8.28 -7.72 -19.05
N ILE A 216 8.53 -8.47 -17.98
CA ILE A 216 9.33 -8.01 -16.86
C ILE A 216 10.54 -8.92 -16.67
N ASP A 217 11.72 -8.34 -16.57
CA ASP A 217 12.92 -9.08 -16.21
C ASP A 217 12.92 -9.50 -14.73
N ASP A 218 13.16 -10.76 -14.46
CA ASP A 218 13.11 -11.34 -13.12
C ASP A 218 14.23 -10.82 -12.21
N ALA A 219 15.41 -10.54 -12.76
CA ALA A 219 16.56 -10.09 -11.99
C ALA A 219 16.43 -8.63 -11.56
N SER A 220 16.13 -7.74 -12.48
CA SER A 220 16.09 -6.30 -12.25
C SER A 220 14.71 -5.75 -11.93
N GLY A 221 13.64 -6.46 -12.31
CA GLY A 221 12.27 -5.95 -12.24
C GLY A 221 11.97 -4.87 -13.30
N LYS A 222 12.83 -4.68 -14.31
CA LYS A 222 12.59 -3.77 -15.41
C LYS A 222 11.50 -4.29 -16.33
N ILE A 223 10.61 -3.41 -16.76
CA ILE A 223 9.74 -3.68 -17.90
C ILE A 223 10.61 -3.56 -19.17
N THR A 224 10.71 -4.63 -19.93
CA THR A 224 11.55 -4.70 -21.14
C THR A 224 10.76 -4.50 -22.42
N ALA A 225 9.47 -4.83 -22.40
CA ALA A 225 8.51 -4.52 -23.46
C ALA A 225 7.10 -4.47 -22.86
N ALA A 226 6.25 -3.60 -23.34
CA ALA A 226 4.82 -3.57 -22.99
C ALA A 226 4.01 -2.95 -24.13
N GLY A 227 2.71 -3.30 -24.17
CA GLY A 227 1.80 -2.71 -25.14
C GLY A 227 0.35 -3.03 -24.83
N PHE A 228 -0.53 -2.11 -25.23
CA PHE A 228 -1.98 -2.26 -25.08
C PHE A 228 -2.58 -2.88 -26.33
N PHE A 229 -3.47 -3.84 -26.11
CA PHE A 229 -4.19 -4.57 -27.15
C PHE A 229 -5.67 -4.66 -26.76
N PRO A 230 -6.59 -4.79 -27.75
CA PRO A 230 -8.01 -5.00 -27.43
C PRO A 230 -8.23 -6.24 -26.57
N THR A 231 -7.52 -7.33 -26.86
CA THR A 231 -7.57 -8.61 -26.16
C THR A 231 -6.18 -9.23 -26.10
N GLU A 232 -6.00 -10.20 -25.22
CA GLU A 232 -4.79 -11.00 -25.16
C GLU A 232 -4.69 -11.94 -26.37
N THR A 233 -3.63 -11.82 -27.16
CA THR A 233 -3.44 -12.59 -28.41
C THR A 233 -2.00 -13.02 -28.61
N ALA A 234 -1.79 -14.13 -29.31
CA ALA A 234 -0.47 -14.57 -29.72
C ALA A 234 0.26 -13.49 -30.53
N ALA A 235 -0.44 -12.82 -31.46
CA ALA A 235 0.14 -11.74 -32.27
C ALA A 235 0.69 -10.58 -31.42
N GLY A 236 -0.01 -10.24 -30.33
CA GLY A 236 0.47 -9.22 -29.36
C GLY A 236 1.78 -9.64 -28.72
N TYR A 237 1.88 -10.87 -28.24
CA TYR A 237 3.13 -11.38 -27.67
C TYR A 237 4.27 -11.44 -28.68
N LEU A 238 4.01 -11.90 -29.92
CA LEU A 238 5.02 -11.94 -30.98
C LEU A 238 5.54 -10.54 -31.33
N ARG A 239 4.66 -9.53 -31.30
CA ARG A 239 5.08 -8.13 -31.45
C ARG A 239 6.04 -7.71 -30.33
N LEU A 240 5.71 -8.00 -29.07
CA LEU A 240 6.54 -7.63 -27.93
C LEU A 240 7.85 -8.42 -27.87
N ILE A 241 7.87 -9.70 -28.28
CA ILE A 241 9.11 -10.48 -28.45
C ILE A 241 10.02 -9.77 -29.44
N LYS A 242 9.50 -9.36 -30.59
CA LYS A 242 10.27 -8.63 -31.59
C LYS A 242 10.87 -7.35 -31.02
N GLU A 243 10.06 -6.54 -30.33
CA GLU A 243 10.52 -5.27 -29.73
C GLU A 243 11.61 -5.52 -28.69
N HIS A 244 11.41 -6.52 -27.81
CA HIS A 244 12.38 -6.93 -26.80
C HIS A 244 13.71 -7.38 -27.44
N VAL A 245 13.65 -8.32 -28.40
CA VAL A 245 14.83 -8.91 -29.02
C VAL A 245 15.63 -7.88 -29.82
N LEU A 246 14.97 -6.96 -30.51
CA LEU A 246 15.64 -5.89 -31.24
C LEU A 246 16.32 -4.87 -30.31
N ARG A 247 15.82 -4.70 -29.10
CA ARG A 247 16.34 -3.72 -28.15
C ARG A 247 17.44 -4.28 -27.26
N TYR A 248 17.30 -5.50 -26.75
CA TYR A 248 18.18 -6.07 -25.74
C TYR A 248 18.95 -7.30 -26.23
N GLY A 249 18.49 -7.98 -27.26
CA GLY A 249 18.97 -9.29 -27.67
C GLY A 249 18.01 -10.42 -27.26
N ILE A 250 18.45 -11.64 -27.47
CA ILE A 250 17.65 -12.85 -27.23
C ILE A 250 17.76 -13.22 -25.74
N PRO A 251 16.67 -13.23 -24.93
CA PRO A 251 16.72 -13.66 -23.55
C PRO A 251 16.90 -15.19 -23.46
N LEU A 252 17.42 -15.69 -22.34
CA LEU A 252 17.61 -17.14 -22.18
C LEU A 252 16.28 -17.88 -22.04
N ALA A 253 15.32 -17.32 -21.29
CA ALA A 253 14.03 -17.96 -21.07
C ALA A 253 12.87 -16.97 -20.94
N PHE A 254 11.70 -17.39 -21.38
CA PHE A 254 10.40 -16.79 -21.03
C PHE A 254 9.69 -17.64 -19.97
N TYR A 255 9.01 -16.98 -19.06
CA TYR A 255 8.18 -17.58 -18.02
C TYR A 255 6.75 -17.11 -18.13
N SER A 256 5.84 -18.01 -18.50
CA SER A 256 4.42 -17.72 -18.70
C SER A 256 3.52 -18.65 -17.89
N ASP A 257 2.22 -18.39 -17.90
CA ASP A 257 1.22 -19.36 -17.42
C ASP A 257 0.97 -20.45 -18.49
N ARG A 258 -0.02 -21.30 -18.21
CA ARG A 258 -0.44 -22.37 -19.11
C ARG A 258 -1.61 -21.95 -20.04
N HIS A 259 -1.70 -20.65 -20.34
CA HIS A 259 -2.71 -20.20 -21.29
C HIS A 259 -2.47 -20.85 -22.68
N SER A 260 -3.54 -21.08 -23.44
CA SER A 260 -3.48 -21.74 -24.75
C SER A 260 -2.57 -21.04 -25.78
N ILE A 261 -2.22 -19.80 -25.57
CA ILE A 261 -1.22 -19.05 -26.37
C ILE A 261 0.17 -19.65 -26.20
N PHE A 262 0.52 -20.10 -24.99
CA PHE A 262 1.85 -20.56 -24.62
C PHE A 262 2.03 -22.08 -24.65
N ALA A 263 0.93 -22.83 -24.48
CA ALA A 263 0.96 -24.29 -24.48
C ALA A 263 -0.19 -24.86 -25.28
N SER A 264 0.12 -25.83 -26.15
CA SER A 264 -0.94 -26.63 -26.81
C SER A 264 -1.47 -27.68 -25.85
N VAL A 265 -2.79 -27.77 -25.71
CA VAL A 265 -3.47 -28.77 -24.88
C VAL A 265 -3.36 -30.17 -25.45
N ASN A 266 -3.09 -30.30 -26.77
CA ASN A 266 -3.08 -31.56 -27.54
C ASN A 266 -1.67 -31.95 -28.00
N ALA A 267 -0.62 -31.58 -27.27
CA ALA A 267 0.78 -31.85 -27.69
C ALA A 267 1.13 -33.36 -27.75
N GLU A 268 0.29 -34.26 -27.21
CA GLU A 268 0.52 -35.70 -27.23
C GLU A 268 0.00 -36.38 -28.51
N ASP A 269 -0.92 -35.74 -29.27
CA ASP A 269 -1.60 -36.40 -30.41
C ASP A 269 -1.24 -35.82 -31.80
N ASN A 270 -0.48 -34.72 -31.86
CA ASN A 270 -0.12 -34.13 -33.17
C ASN A 270 1.41 -33.96 -33.29
N GLU A 271 2.00 -34.69 -34.21
CA GLU A 271 3.38 -34.52 -34.71
C GLU A 271 3.60 -33.18 -35.46
N GLY A 272 2.75 -32.19 -35.28
CA GLY A 272 2.81 -30.93 -35.97
C GLY A 272 2.53 -29.73 -35.07
N ASP A 273 3.48 -28.83 -35.11
CA ASP A 273 3.39 -27.41 -34.75
C ASP A 273 2.71 -27.06 -33.43
N GLY A 274 3.54 -26.92 -32.37
CA GLY A 274 3.19 -26.22 -31.15
C GLY A 274 2.58 -24.83 -31.41
N THR A 275 2.29 -24.05 -30.35
CA THR A 275 1.74 -22.71 -30.53
C THR A 275 2.69 -21.79 -31.32
N GLN A 276 2.17 -20.73 -31.92
CA GLN A 276 3.01 -19.71 -32.61
C GLN A 276 4.07 -19.14 -31.70
N PHE A 277 3.77 -19.00 -30.40
CA PHE A 277 4.71 -18.59 -29.38
C PHE A 277 5.86 -19.59 -29.23
N GLN A 278 5.55 -20.88 -29.07
CA GLN A 278 6.55 -21.95 -28.97
C GLN A 278 7.43 -22.04 -30.23
N ARG A 279 6.81 -21.89 -31.43
CA ARG A 279 7.56 -21.83 -32.70
C ARG A 279 8.60 -20.71 -32.69
N VAL A 280 8.20 -19.49 -32.28
CA VAL A 280 9.12 -18.34 -32.25
C VAL A 280 10.21 -18.55 -31.21
N CYS A 281 9.87 -19.03 -30.01
CA CYS A 281 10.86 -19.37 -28.98
C CYS A 281 11.86 -20.41 -29.50
N GLY A 282 11.39 -21.47 -30.14
CA GLY A 282 12.27 -22.51 -30.72
C GLY A 282 13.20 -21.96 -31.82
N LEU A 283 12.71 -21.11 -32.73
CA LEU A 283 13.52 -20.48 -33.78
C LEU A 283 14.58 -19.53 -33.23
N LEU A 284 14.29 -18.85 -32.11
CA LEU A 284 15.21 -17.93 -31.44
C LEU A 284 16.10 -18.61 -30.38
N GLY A 285 15.87 -19.90 -30.08
CA GLY A 285 16.60 -20.61 -29.04
C GLY A 285 16.26 -20.17 -27.62
N ILE A 286 15.04 -19.64 -27.40
CA ILE A 286 14.56 -19.18 -26.11
C ILE A 286 13.85 -20.34 -25.40
N GLU A 287 14.22 -20.63 -24.16
CA GLU A 287 13.52 -21.62 -23.34
C GLU A 287 12.12 -21.10 -22.95
N SER A 288 11.08 -21.90 -23.18
CA SER A 288 9.70 -21.59 -22.74
C SER A 288 9.36 -22.35 -21.48
N ILE A 289 9.33 -21.66 -20.33
CA ILE A 289 9.04 -22.25 -19.02
C ILE A 289 7.60 -21.93 -18.64
N LEU A 290 6.79 -22.98 -18.42
CA LEU A 290 5.40 -22.84 -18.00
C LEU A 290 5.29 -22.88 -16.46
N ALA A 291 4.63 -21.91 -15.88
CA ALA A 291 4.36 -21.86 -14.45
C ALA A 291 3.50 -23.04 -14.01
N LEU A 292 3.94 -23.78 -13.00
CA LEU A 292 3.18 -24.89 -12.42
C LEU A 292 2.10 -24.41 -11.46
N THR A 293 2.30 -23.26 -10.82
CA THR A 293 1.37 -22.67 -9.85
C THR A 293 1.24 -21.17 -10.07
N PRO A 294 0.09 -20.55 -9.74
CA PRO A 294 -0.09 -19.10 -9.81
C PRO A 294 0.95 -18.35 -8.97
N GLN A 295 1.29 -18.85 -7.78
CA GLN A 295 2.25 -18.22 -6.86
C GLN A 295 3.65 -18.08 -7.47
N ALA A 296 3.98 -18.89 -8.47
CA ALA A 296 5.27 -18.82 -9.16
C ALA A 296 5.44 -17.54 -10.01
N LYS A 297 4.33 -16.85 -10.37
CA LYS A 297 4.29 -15.60 -11.15
C LYS A 297 4.20 -14.33 -10.29
N GLY A 298 4.40 -14.39 -8.99
CA GLY A 298 4.17 -13.30 -8.04
C GLY A 298 4.85 -11.96 -8.36
N ARG A 299 5.83 -11.89 -9.27
CA ARG A 299 6.47 -10.62 -9.70
C ARG A 299 5.65 -9.91 -10.75
N VAL A 300 5.25 -10.62 -11.80
CA VAL A 300 4.43 -10.02 -12.86
C VAL A 300 3.03 -9.70 -12.34
N GLU A 301 2.49 -10.50 -11.43
CA GLU A 301 1.23 -10.17 -10.73
C GLU A 301 1.34 -8.88 -9.93
N ARG A 302 2.43 -8.71 -9.16
CA ARG A 302 2.69 -7.48 -8.41
C ARG A 302 2.94 -6.29 -9.33
N LEU A 303 3.63 -6.51 -10.48
CA LEU A 303 3.75 -5.50 -11.52
C LEU A 303 2.36 -5.07 -11.97
N ASN A 304 1.52 -6.01 -12.38
CA ASN A 304 0.17 -5.74 -12.86
C ASN A 304 -0.67 -4.98 -11.83
N GLN A 305 -0.62 -5.36 -10.55
CA GLN A 305 -1.29 -4.63 -9.47
C GLN A 305 -0.78 -3.18 -9.35
N THR A 306 0.54 -2.98 -9.46
CA THR A 306 1.15 -1.66 -9.41
C THR A 306 0.72 -0.80 -10.60
N LEU A 307 0.76 -1.36 -11.81
CA LEU A 307 0.38 -0.67 -13.04
C LEU A 307 -1.12 -0.33 -13.05
N GLN A 308 -2.00 -1.27 -12.68
CA GLN A 308 -3.44 -1.04 -12.54
C GLN A 308 -3.77 0.05 -11.50
N GLY A 309 -2.98 0.14 -10.44
CA GLY A 309 -3.12 1.18 -9.42
C GLY A 309 -2.66 2.57 -9.87
N ARG A 310 -1.81 2.68 -10.89
CA ARG A 310 -1.12 3.92 -11.29
C ARG A 310 -1.48 4.40 -12.70
N TRP A 311 -1.22 3.59 -13.72
CA TRP A 311 -1.32 4.01 -15.12
C TRP A 311 -2.69 4.57 -15.54
N PRO A 312 -3.84 4.01 -15.11
CA PRO A 312 -5.13 4.63 -15.45
C PRO A 312 -5.26 6.07 -14.98
N LYS A 313 -4.65 6.40 -13.86
CA LYS A 313 -4.67 7.74 -13.24
C LYS A 313 -3.68 8.67 -13.94
N GLU A 314 -2.50 8.17 -14.25
CA GLU A 314 -1.46 8.88 -14.99
C GLU A 314 -1.93 9.17 -16.43
N PHE A 315 -2.62 8.22 -17.08
CA PHE A 315 -3.26 8.40 -18.38
C PHE A 315 -4.30 9.52 -18.34
N LYS A 316 -5.18 9.50 -17.33
CA LYS A 316 -6.16 10.56 -17.14
C LYS A 316 -5.52 11.95 -17.02
N LEU A 317 -4.43 12.06 -16.26
CA LEU A 317 -3.71 13.33 -16.10
C LEU A 317 -3.07 13.82 -17.41
N ARG A 318 -2.58 12.90 -18.25
CA ARG A 318 -1.89 13.23 -19.51
C ARG A 318 -2.83 13.25 -20.72
N GLY A 319 -4.14 13.06 -20.51
CA GLY A 319 -5.13 13.03 -21.60
C GLY A 319 -5.02 11.81 -22.52
N VAL A 320 -4.41 10.71 -22.05
CA VAL A 320 -4.32 9.44 -22.79
C VAL A 320 -5.63 8.68 -22.58
N GLY A 321 -6.44 8.57 -23.63
CA GLY A 321 -7.80 8.02 -23.55
C GLY A 321 -8.08 6.75 -24.36
N ASP A 322 -7.10 6.26 -25.12
CA ASP A 322 -7.27 5.11 -26.02
C ASP A 322 -5.97 4.30 -26.19
N ILE A 323 -6.10 3.10 -26.76
CA ILE A 323 -5.01 2.15 -27.00
C ILE A 323 -3.92 2.75 -27.90
N THR A 324 -4.30 3.47 -28.94
CA THR A 324 -3.35 4.01 -29.92
C THR A 324 -2.47 5.08 -29.29
N THR A 325 -3.10 6.04 -28.62
CA THR A 325 -2.39 7.11 -27.90
C THR A 325 -1.50 6.54 -26.80
N ALA A 326 -2.01 5.54 -26.04
CA ALA A 326 -1.21 4.88 -25.01
C ALA A 326 0.03 4.18 -25.57
N ASN A 327 -0.11 3.45 -26.67
CA ASN A 327 1.02 2.77 -27.32
C ASN A 327 2.04 3.75 -27.91
N ASN A 328 1.62 4.95 -28.34
CA ASN A 328 2.55 5.98 -28.82
C ASN A 328 3.42 6.54 -27.68
N HIS A 329 2.94 6.52 -26.44
CA HIS A 329 3.66 7.01 -25.28
C HIS A 329 4.21 5.90 -24.38
N ILE A 330 4.03 4.62 -24.77
CA ILE A 330 4.32 3.47 -23.89
C ILE A 330 5.78 3.46 -23.40
N GLU A 331 6.72 3.86 -24.25
CA GLU A 331 8.14 3.92 -23.90
C GLU A 331 8.44 4.94 -22.80
N GLU A 332 7.75 6.08 -22.78
CA GLU A 332 7.89 7.07 -21.72
C GLU A 332 7.43 6.49 -20.38
N PHE A 333 6.27 5.81 -20.37
CA PHE A 333 5.74 5.17 -19.17
C PHE A 333 6.63 4.01 -18.67
N ILE A 334 7.19 3.22 -19.58
CA ILE A 334 8.17 2.16 -19.26
C ILE A 334 9.41 2.77 -18.62
N ASN A 335 9.96 3.82 -19.19
CA ASN A 335 11.17 4.46 -18.68
C ASN A 335 10.92 5.07 -17.29
N GLU A 336 9.84 5.83 -17.11
CA GLU A 336 9.46 6.38 -15.79
C GLU A 336 9.25 5.27 -14.73
N PHE A 337 8.64 4.16 -15.12
CA PHE A 337 8.47 3.01 -14.23
C PHE A 337 9.82 2.38 -13.87
N ASN A 338 10.68 2.15 -14.87
CA ASN A 338 11.97 1.52 -14.65
C ASN A 338 12.91 2.38 -13.81
N GLU A 339 12.89 3.70 -13.97
CA GLU A 339 13.66 4.62 -13.12
C GLU A 339 13.23 4.55 -11.65
N GLU A 340 11.95 4.34 -11.39
CA GLU A 340 11.41 4.33 -10.02
C GLU A 340 11.52 2.97 -9.33
N PHE A 341 11.32 1.86 -10.07
CA PHE A 341 11.13 0.53 -9.48
C PHE A 341 12.21 -0.49 -9.82
N ALA A 342 13.03 -0.25 -10.85
CA ALA A 342 14.06 -1.20 -11.19
C ALA A 342 15.17 -1.23 -10.13
N VAL A 343 15.74 -2.40 -9.95
CA VAL A 343 16.87 -2.62 -9.05
C VAL A 343 18.05 -3.18 -9.82
N GLU A 344 19.26 -2.98 -9.34
CA GLU A 344 20.44 -3.60 -9.93
C GLU A 344 20.39 -5.13 -9.75
N PRO A 345 20.62 -5.93 -10.81
CA PRO A 345 20.77 -7.37 -10.71
C PRO A 345 21.94 -7.75 -9.79
N LEU A 346 21.87 -8.97 -9.23
CA LEU A 346 22.95 -9.48 -8.37
C LEU A 346 24.27 -9.59 -9.12
N ASN A 347 24.23 -10.03 -10.38
CA ASN A 347 25.36 -10.00 -11.31
C ASN A 347 25.07 -8.95 -12.40
N LYS A 348 26.04 -8.08 -12.66
CA LYS A 348 25.95 -6.99 -13.65
C LYS A 348 26.09 -7.46 -15.10
N GLU A 349 26.45 -8.72 -15.31
CA GLU A 349 26.51 -9.30 -16.64
C GLU A 349 25.13 -9.37 -17.28
N ASP A 350 25.04 -9.01 -18.55
CA ASP A 350 23.84 -9.18 -19.36
C ASP A 350 23.81 -10.60 -19.94
N ALA A 351 22.76 -11.35 -19.63
CA ALA A 351 22.60 -12.72 -20.10
C ALA A 351 21.93 -12.82 -21.49
N HIS A 352 21.51 -11.70 -22.07
CA HIS A 352 20.97 -11.73 -23.43
C HIS A 352 22.03 -12.19 -24.44
N VAL A 353 21.61 -13.08 -25.33
CA VAL A 353 22.45 -13.50 -26.43
C VAL A 353 22.33 -12.48 -27.57
N PRO A 354 23.44 -11.92 -28.05
CA PRO A 354 23.40 -11.01 -29.20
C PRO A 354 22.89 -11.71 -30.45
N LEU A 355 22.22 -10.97 -31.32
CA LEU A 355 21.76 -11.52 -32.60
C LEU A 355 22.92 -12.12 -33.39
N PRO A 356 22.74 -13.34 -33.98
CA PRO A 356 23.75 -13.97 -34.79
C PRO A 356 24.17 -13.08 -35.98
N LYS A 357 25.43 -13.17 -36.38
CA LYS A 357 25.93 -12.44 -37.57
C LYS A 357 25.11 -12.82 -38.80
N GLY A 358 24.59 -11.81 -39.50
CA GLY A 358 23.76 -12.00 -40.69
C GLY A 358 22.25 -12.02 -40.45
N ILE A 359 21.80 -12.05 -39.19
CA ILE A 359 20.39 -11.88 -38.85
C ILE A 359 20.12 -10.39 -38.55
N GLY A 360 19.33 -9.78 -39.41
CA GLY A 360 18.94 -8.38 -39.27
C GLY A 360 17.53 -8.18 -38.68
N PRO A 361 17.12 -6.91 -38.49
CA PRO A 361 15.78 -6.59 -37.99
C PRO A 361 14.63 -7.18 -38.83
N GLU A 362 14.85 -7.35 -40.15
CA GLU A 362 13.85 -7.90 -41.06
C GLU A 362 13.65 -9.41 -40.85
N ASP A 363 14.73 -10.13 -40.56
CA ASP A 363 14.64 -11.56 -40.24
C ASP A 363 13.89 -11.77 -38.92
N ILE A 364 14.14 -10.93 -37.90
CA ILE A 364 13.41 -10.97 -36.64
C ILE A 364 11.92 -10.64 -36.86
N ARG A 365 11.58 -9.67 -37.73
CA ARG A 365 10.19 -9.42 -38.11
C ARG A 365 9.52 -10.65 -38.71
N ARG A 366 10.23 -11.33 -39.65
CA ARG A 366 9.75 -12.54 -40.31
C ARG A 366 9.55 -13.69 -39.30
N ILE A 367 10.51 -13.92 -38.42
CA ILE A 367 10.42 -14.94 -37.36
C ILE A 367 9.21 -14.69 -36.45
N CYS A 368 9.03 -13.44 -36.02
CA CYS A 368 7.96 -13.04 -35.11
C CYS A 368 6.59 -12.79 -35.82
N SER A 369 6.50 -12.98 -37.13
CA SER A 369 5.21 -12.90 -37.82
C SER A 369 4.39 -14.18 -37.59
N PRO A 370 3.06 -14.10 -37.45
CA PRO A 370 2.22 -15.30 -37.42
C PRO A 370 2.35 -16.08 -38.73
N TRP A 371 2.49 -17.40 -38.62
CA TRP A 371 2.50 -18.29 -39.76
C TRP A 371 1.18 -19.04 -39.84
N GLU A 372 0.65 -19.18 -41.04
CA GLU A 372 -0.51 -19.98 -41.33
C GLU A 372 -0.15 -21.10 -42.30
N THR A 373 -0.41 -22.35 -41.92
CA THR A 373 -0.26 -23.47 -42.82
C THR A 373 -1.53 -23.56 -43.67
N ARG A 374 -1.39 -23.49 -45.00
CA ARG A 374 -2.49 -23.62 -45.95
C ARG A 374 -2.20 -24.78 -46.86
N ILE A 375 -3.19 -25.67 -47.00
CA ILE A 375 -3.17 -26.74 -48.01
C ILE A 375 -3.62 -26.11 -49.32
N LEU A 376 -2.73 -26.05 -50.28
CA LEU A 376 -3.03 -25.56 -51.64
C LEU A 376 -3.59 -26.72 -52.46
N SER A 377 -4.86 -26.66 -52.81
CA SER A 377 -5.45 -27.53 -53.86
C SER A 377 -5.01 -27.00 -55.24
N LYS A 378 -4.92 -27.88 -56.25
CA LYS A 378 -4.54 -27.50 -57.63
C LYS A 378 -5.39 -26.34 -58.20
N GLU A 379 -6.61 -26.16 -57.76
CA GLU A 379 -7.52 -25.10 -58.18
C GLU A 379 -7.22 -23.72 -57.62
N LEU A 380 -6.46 -23.61 -56.50
CA LEU A 380 -6.11 -22.36 -55.84
C LEU A 380 -4.84 -21.72 -56.35
N LEU A 381 -4.07 -22.36 -57.22
CA LEU A 381 -2.84 -21.83 -57.81
C LEU A 381 -3.07 -20.61 -58.71
N HIS A 382 -4.30 -20.31 -59.10
CA HIS A 382 -4.67 -19.15 -59.91
C HIS A 382 -5.14 -17.91 -59.17
N LYS A 383 -5.28 -17.92 -57.83
CA LYS A 383 -5.60 -16.71 -57.10
C LYS A 383 -4.33 -15.95 -56.73
N ARG A 384 -4.13 -14.79 -57.34
CA ARG A 384 -3.10 -13.83 -57.07
C ARG A 384 -3.06 -13.49 -55.60
N TRP A 385 -1.93 -13.69 -54.97
CA TRP A 385 -1.65 -13.20 -53.60
C TRP A 385 -1.59 -11.69 -53.65
N VAL A 386 -2.49 -11.00 -52.98
CA VAL A 386 -2.32 -9.60 -52.59
C VAL A 386 -1.72 -9.64 -51.20
N MET A 387 -0.44 -9.22 -51.13
CA MET A 387 0.25 -8.99 -49.86
C MET A 387 -0.26 -7.74 -49.21
#